data_3f6c4c676ab9c8858a80381e8ffa9cfc
#
_entry.id   3f6c4c676ab9c8858a80381e8ffa9cfc
#
_cell.length_a   1.000
_cell.length_b   1.000
_cell.length_c   1.000
_cell.angle_alpha   90.00
_cell.angle_beta   90.00
_cell.angle_gamma   90.00
#
_symmetry.space_group_name_H-M   'P 1'
#
loop_
_entity.id
_entity.type
_entity.pdbx_description
1 polymer ?
#
loop_
_entity_poly.entity_id
_entity_poly.type
_entity_poly.pdbx_seq_one_letter_code
_entity_poly.pdbx_strand_id
1 'polypeptide(L)'
;MAEYYEGMGRRSGPRKRTVAGILFGGAMALFSALAAAVTVLTFAAPYVNPASCWIFSILGLAAPVIYLLTVLLALYWIVRWRWGWASVMLVLVVVGLFKVSLFYKPEFRRVYDDTPVNGRGTVRFMTYNVRNFYSDDGRSSVAEILRMVEETDPDIVCMQEFNPALAEETAEYRTFLENYPYSVGGAAEDPRTAPLAIFSKFRTIRWGMAHPELQNENARESIWADLRIGDDTVRVFNNHLHSTAINASDNEFITKHRYISD
;
A
#
# COMPACT_ATOMS: atom_id res chain seq x y z
N MET A 1 -54.72 -60.36 16.90
CA MET A 1 -53.33 -59.82 16.92
C MET A 1 -52.96 -59.26 15.54
N ALA A 2 -53.70 -58.22 15.14
CA ALA A 2 -53.51 -57.57 13.80
C ALA A 2 -53.97 -56.09 13.84
N GLU A 3 -53.48 -55.30 14.82
CA GLU A 3 -53.83 -53.88 14.98
C GLU A 3 -52.63 -53.11 15.55
N TYR A 4 -51.49 -53.14 14.87
CA TYR A 4 -50.32 -52.37 15.39
C TYR A 4 -49.34 -51.82 14.33
N TYR A 5 -49.82 -51.55 13.13
CA TYR A 5 -48.92 -50.91 12.10
C TYR A 5 -49.65 -49.89 11.22
N GLU A 6 -50.43 -48.99 11.82
CA GLU A 6 -50.85 -47.74 11.16
C GLU A 6 -50.29 -46.55 11.91
N GLY A 7 -49.08 -46.13 11.59
CA GLY A 7 -48.54 -44.95 12.27
C GLY A 7 -47.15 -44.54 11.91
N MET A 8 -46.65 -44.86 10.73
CA MET A 8 -45.34 -44.29 10.31
C MET A 8 -45.32 -43.99 8.83
N GLY A 9 -45.43 -42.73 8.49
CA GLY A 9 -45.21 -42.34 7.12
C GLY A 9 -45.84 -41.02 6.68
N ARG A 10 -45.91 -40.00 7.52
CA ARG A 10 -46.07 -38.64 6.98
C ARG A 10 -44.80 -38.26 6.24
N ARG A 11 -44.67 -38.70 4.98
CA ARG A 11 -43.76 -38.08 4.03
C ARG A 11 -44.15 -36.61 3.92
N SER A 12 -43.38 -35.73 4.53
CA SER A 12 -43.51 -34.31 4.34
C SER A 12 -43.35 -34.04 2.84
N GLY A 13 -44.44 -33.72 2.18
CA GLY A 13 -44.42 -33.34 0.77
C GLY A 13 -43.50 -32.15 0.54
N PRO A 14 -43.02 -31.95 -0.67
CA PRO A 14 -42.08 -30.85 -0.97
C PRO A 14 -42.68 -29.53 -0.51
N ARG A 15 -42.00 -28.85 0.41
CA ARG A 15 -42.39 -27.53 0.93
C ARG A 15 -42.58 -26.58 -0.27
N LYS A 16 -43.81 -26.16 -0.54
CA LYS A 16 -44.12 -25.17 -1.59
C LYS A 16 -43.34 -23.92 -1.30
N ARG A 17 -42.46 -23.51 -2.25
CA ARG A 17 -41.74 -22.27 -2.15
C ARG A 17 -42.73 -21.12 -2.18
N THR A 18 -42.66 -20.20 -1.25
CA THR A 18 -43.46 -18.97 -1.27
C THR A 18 -42.93 -18.05 -2.40
N VAL A 19 -43.82 -17.29 -3.03
CA VAL A 19 -43.45 -16.32 -4.06
C VAL A 19 -42.35 -15.39 -3.57
N ALA A 20 -42.44 -14.91 -2.33
CA ALA A 20 -41.40 -14.10 -1.68
C ALA A 20 -40.04 -14.82 -1.62
N GLY A 21 -40.04 -16.12 -1.33
CA GLY A 21 -38.79 -16.92 -1.30
C GLY A 21 -38.16 -17.13 -2.68
N ILE A 22 -38.99 -17.17 -3.74
CA ILE A 22 -38.50 -17.24 -5.13
C ILE A 22 -37.90 -15.91 -5.55
N LEU A 23 -38.57 -14.77 -5.29
CA LEU A 23 -38.11 -13.43 -5.60
C LEU A 23 -36.82 -13.10 -4.85
N PHE A 24 -36.76 -13.39 -3.55
CA PHE A 24 -35.54 -13.19 -2.74
C PHE A 24 -34.35 -14.01 -3.26
N GLY A 25 -34.62 -15.28 -3.59
CA GLY A 25 -33.58 -16.16 -4.14
C GLY A 25 -33.05 -15.67 -5.50
N GLY A 26 -33.94 -15.12 -6.35
CA GLY A 26 -33.59 -14.49 -7.63
C GLY A 26 -32.74 -13.23 -7.44
N ALA A 27 -33.18 -12.34 -6.55
CA ALA A 27 -32.42 -11.13 -6.21
C ALA A 27 -31.01 -11.44 -5.67
N MET A 28 -30.89 -12.42 -4.76
CA MET A 28 -29.60 -12.87 -4.25
C MET A 28 -28.72 -13.49 -5.34
N ALA A 29 -29.29 -14.21 -6.29
CA ALA A 29 -28.53 -14.75 -7.42
C ALA A 29 -28.01 -13.63 -8.34
N LEU A 30 -28.84 -12.64 -8.65
CA LEU A 30 -28.43 -11.47 -9.43
C LEU A 30 -27.33 -10.68 -8.71
N PHE A 31 -27.51 -10.41 -7.41
CA PHE A 31 -26.50 -9.72 -6.59
C PHE A 31 -25.16 -10.50 -6.58
N SER A 32 -25.21 -11.80 -6.47
CA SER A 32 -24.01 -12.64 -6.51
C SER A 32 -23.34 -12.63 -7.88
N ALA A 33 -24.11 -12.58 -8.98
CA ALA A 33 -23.56 -12.46 -10.31
C ALA A 33 -22.82 -11.12 -10.50
N LEU A 34 -23.40 -10.02 -10.03
CA LEU A 34 -22.78 -8.69 -10.06
C LEU A 34 -21.51 -8.65 -9.19
N ALA A 35 -21.58 -9.20 -7.97
CA ALA A 35 -20.43 -9.30 -7.08
C ALA A 35 -19.31 -10.14 -7.71
N ALA A 36 -19.63 -11.25 -8.36
CA ALA A 36 -18.65 -12.06 -9.08
C ALA A 36 -17.97 -11.28 -10.21
N ALA A 37 -18.74 -10.53 -11.01
CA ALA A 37 -18.21 -9.70 -12.09
C ALA A 37 -17.27 -8.63 -11.51
N VAL A 38 -17.67 -7.93 -10.45
CA VAL A 38 -16.83 -6.93 -9.76
C VAL A 38 -15.55 -7.56 -9.21
N THR A 39 -15.63 -8.74 -8.62
CA THR A 39 -14.46 -9.48 -8.12
C THR A 39 -13.48 -9.81 -9.25
N VAL A 40 -13.99 -10.27 -10.39
CA VAL A 40 -13.14 -10.55 -11.58
C VAL A 40 -12.47 -9.27 -12.09
N LEU A 41 -13.20 -8.15 -12.16
CA LEU A 41 -12.63 -6.85 -12.54
C LEU A 41 -11.58 -6.40 -11.53
N THR A 42 -11.78 -6.63 -10.25
CA THR A 42 -10.80 -6.34 -9.20
C THR A 42 -9.50 -7.13 -9.39
N PHE A 43 -9.57 -8.37 -9.89
CA PHE A 43 -8.34 -9.13 -10.22
C PHE A 43 -7.54 -8.51 -11.37
N ALA A 44 -8.18 -7.76 -12.25
CA ALA A 44 -7.51 -7.07 -13.35
C ALA A 44 -6.90 -5.71 -12.92
N ALA A 45 -7.32 -5.16 -11.78
CA ALA A 45 -6.89 -3.83 -11.32
C ALA A 45 -5.36 -3.60 -11.32
N PRO A 46 -4.51 -4.54 -10.87
CA PRO A 46 -3.06 -4.34 -10.87
C PRO A 46 -2.42 -4.27 -12.27
N TYR A 47 -3.15 -4.66 -13.31
CA TYR A 47 -2.63 -4.74 -14.68
C TYR A 47 -3.14 -3.61 -15.60
N VAL A 48 -4.05 -2.77 -15.10
CA VAL A 48 -4.62 -1.66 -15.85
C VAL A 48 -3.97 -0.35 -15.42
N ASN A 49 -3.44 0.40 -16.39
CA ASN A 49 -2.85 1.71 -16.10
C ASN A 49 -3.96 2.68 -15.62
N PRO A 50 -3.82 3.29 -14.43
CA PRO A 50 -4.78 4.25 -13.88
C PRO A 50 -5.09 5.42 -14.83
N ALA A 51 -4.11 5.89 -15.61
CA ALA A 51 -4.29 6.96 -16.58
C ALA A 51 -5.24 6.56 -17.73
N SER A 52 -5.33 5.24 -18.04
CA SER A 52 -6.23 4.73 -19.06
C SER A 52 -7.65 4.48 -18.52
N CYS A 53 -7.76 4.01 -17.27
CA CYS A 53 -9.06 3.76 -16.65
C CYS A 53 -8.95 3.81 -15.12
N TRP A 54 -9.30 4.96 -14.55
CA TRP A 54 -9.23 5.23 -13.11
C TRP A 54 -10.14 4.33 -12.24
N ILE A 55 -11.22 3.77 -12.84
CA ILE A 55 -12.16 2.89 -12.13
C ILE A 55 -11.44 1.68 -11.52
N PHE A 56 -10.42 1.14 -12.22
CA PHE A 56 -9.64 0.01 -11.72
C PHE A 56 -8.82 0.37 -10.48
N SER A 57 -8.40 1.61 -10.31
CA SER A 57 -7.74 2.08 -9.08
C SER A 57 -8.68 2.03 -7.89
N ILE A 58 -9.94 2.45 -8.08
CA ILE A 58 -10.96 2.35 -7.02
C ILE A 58 -11.27 0.89 -6.69
N LEU A 59 -11.40 0.02 -7.71
CA LEU A 59 -11.61 -1.41 -7.49
C LEU A 59 -10.44 -2.04 -6.75
N GLY A 60 -9.21 -1.67 -7.08
CA GLY A 60 -8.02 -2.10 -6.36
C GLY A 60 -8.02 -1.68 -4.89
N LEU A 61 -8.38 -0.43 -4.61
CA LEU A 61 -8.47 0.09 -3.24
C LEU A 61 -9.60 -0.61 -2.45
N ALA A 62 -10.73 -0.90 -3.10
CA ALA A 62 -11.87 -1.58 -2.50
C ALA A 62 -11.69 -3.12 -2.41
N ALA A 63 -10.61 -3.68 -2.97
CA ALA A 63 -10.40 -5.12 -3.07
C ALA A 63 -10.60 -5.90 -1.75
N PRO A 64 -10.09 -5.46 -0.58
CA PRO A 64 -10.31 -6.20 0.66
C PRO A 64 -11.79 -6.35 1.02
N VAL A 65 -12.60 -5.31 0.79
CA VAL A 65 -14.04 -5.32 1.06
C VAL A 65 -14.77 -6.21 0.05
N ILE A 66 -14.40 -6.15 -1.23
CA ILE A 66 -14.97 -6.98 -2.30
C ILE A 66 -14.67 -8.46 -2.03
N TYR A 67 -13.45 -8.80 -1.61
CA TYR A 67 -13.09 -10.18 -1.27
C TYR A 67 -13.85 -10.69 -0.05
N LEU A 68 -13.99 -9.85 0.99
CA LEU A 68 -14.81 -10.21 2.16
C LEU A 68 -16.25 -10.50 1.74
N LEU A 69 -16.86 -9.66 0.91
CA LEU A 69 -18.20 -9.88 0.38
C LEU A 69 -18.30 -11.20 -0.40
N THR A 70 -17.30 -11.50 -1.23
CA THR A 70 -17.25 -12.77 -2.00
C THR A 70 -17.22 -13.98 -1.08
N VAL A 71 -16.44 -13.93 0.02
CA VAL A 71 -16.41 -14.98 1.05
C VAL A 71 -17.79 -15.14 1.71
N LEU A 72 -18.41 -14.04 2.11
CA LEU A 72 -19.75 -14.07 2.73
C LEU A 72 -20.82 -14.66 1.79
N LEU A 73 -20.75 -14.34 0.49
CA LEU A 73 -21.63 -14.92 -0.52
C LEU A 73 -21.37 -16.43 -0.72
N ALA A 74 -20.10 -16.86 -0.70
CA ALA A 74 -19.77 -18.28 -0.73
C ALA A 74 -20.40 -19.02 0.45
N LEU A 75 -20.23 -18.51 1.66
CA LEU A 75 -20.84 -19.08 2.87
C LEU A 75 -22.37 -19.10 2.80
N TYR A 76 -22.99 -18.01 2.34
CA TYR A 76 -24.43 -17.94 2.15
C TYR A 76 -24.95 -19.06 1.23
N TRP A 77 -24.32 -19.28 0.09
CA TRP A 77 -24.75 -20.29 -0.87
C TRP A 77 -24.47 -21.73 -0.39
N ILE A 78 -23.40 -21.96 0.40
CA ILE A 78 -23.14 -23.26 1.06
C ILE A 78 -24.25 -23.56 2.04
N VAL A 79 -24.61 -22.63 2.92
CA VAL A 79 -25.72 -22.80 3.90
C VAL A 79 -27.05 -23.02 3.21
N ARG A 80 -27.25 -22.42 2.03
CA ARG A 80 -28.48 -22.61 1.22
C ARG A 80 -28.46 -23.87 0.37
N TRP A 81 -27.40 -24.70 0.46
CA TRP A 81 -27.21 -25.92 -0.35
C TRP A 81 -27.35 -25.69 -1.85
N ARG A 82 -26.94 -24.51 -2.34
CA ARG A 82 -26.96 -24.11 -3.76
C ARG A 82 -25.55 -24.23 -4.34
N TRP A 83 -25.10 -25.46 -4.52
CA TRP A 83 -23.74 -25.82 -4.89
C TRP A 83 -23.23 -25.12 -6.18
N GLY A 84 -24.11 -24.87 -7.16
CA GLY A 84 -23.72 -24.16 -8.38
C GLY A 84 -23.20 -22.74 -8.12
N TRP A 85 -23.89 -21.97 -7.28
CA TRP A 85 -23.43 -20.63 -6.88
C TRP A 85 -22.28 -20.70 -5.87
N ALA A 86 -22.32 -21.67 -4.97
CA ALA A 86 -21.25 -21.87 -4.00
C ALA A 86 -19.91 -22.15 -4.68
N SER A 87 -19.89 -23.01 -5.71
CA SER A 87 -18.66 -23.34 -6.44
C SER A 87 -18.10 -22.14 -7.18
N VAL A 88 -18.94 -21.31 -7.83
CA VAL A 88 -18.49 -20.08 -8.50
C VAL A 88 -17.81 -19.15 -7.48
N MET A 89 -18.47 -18.90 -6.34
CA MET A 89 -17.89 -18.02 -5.30
C MET A 89 -16.63 -18.62 -4.69
N LEU A 90 -16.59 -19.93 -4.43
CA LEU A 90 -15.38 -20.59 -3.90
C LEU A 90 -14.19 -20.49 -4.85
N VAL A 91 -14.40 -20.65 -6.15
CA VAL A 91 -13.32 -20.46 -7.15
C VAL A 91 -12.77 -19.03 -7.07
N LEU A 92 -13.66 -18.02 -6.98
CA LEU A 92 -13.22 -16.62 -6.85
C LEU A 92 -12.48 -16.39 -5.53
N VAL A 93 -12.92 -17.00 -4.42
CA VAL A 93 -12.21 -16.94 -3.14
C VAL A 93 -10.82 -17.56 -3.26
N VAL A 94 -10.69 -18.73 -3.86
CA VAL A 94 -9.40 -19.40 -4.04
C VAL A 94 -8.46 -18.55 -4.90
N VAL A 95 -8.94 -18.03 -6.04
CA VAL A 95 -8.15 -17.09 -6.86
C VAL A 95 -7.75 -15.85 -6.08
N GLY A 96 -8.69 -15.30 -5.28
CA GLY A 96 -8.44 -14.15 -4.42
C GLY A 96 -7.34 -14.41 -3.38
N LEU A 97 -7.26 -15.61 -2.80
CA LEU A 97 -6.21 -15.96 -1.83
C LEU A 97 -4.80 -15.82 -2.42
N PHE A 98 -4.60 -16.17 -3.70
CA PHE A 98 -3.32 -15.95 -4.38
C PHE A 98 -3.02 -14.46 -4.62
N LYS A 99 -4.04 -13.61 -4.59
CA LYS A 99 -3.90 -12.14 -4.75
C LYS A 99 -3.83 -11.38 -3.42
N VAL A 100 -4.22 -12.00 -2.31
CA VAL A 100 -4.20 -11.36 -0.97
C VAL A 100 -2.80 -10.84 -0.63
N SER A 101 -1.74 -11.54 -1.03
CA SER A 101 -0.36 -11.12 -0.78
C SER A 101 0.02 -9.78 -1.42
N LEU A 102 -0.75 -9.28 -2.41
CA LEU A 102 -0.58 -7.96 -3.00
C LEU A 102 -1.09 -6.83 -2.09
N PHE A 103 -2.04 -7.13 -1.20
CA PHE A 103 -2.68 -6.15 -0.33
C PHE A 103 -2.28 -6.32 1.14
N TYR A 104 -2.00 -7.56 1.54
CA TYR A 104 -1.67 -7.88 2.92
C TYR A 104 -0.68 -9.03 2.99
N LYS A 105 0.47 -8.76 3.55
CA LYS A 105 1.50 -9.75 3.83
C LYS A 105 1.51 -9.98 5.35
N PRO A 106 0.86 -11.06 5.85
CA PRO A 106 0.85 -11.33 7.28
C PRO A 106 2.26 -11.67 7.74
N GLU A 107 2.83 -10.84 8.57
CA GLU A 107 4.05 -11.16 9.30
C GLU A 107 3.67 -11.93 10.57
N PHE A 108 3.68 -13.25 10.49
CA PHE A 108 3.44 -14.11 11.66
C PHE A 108 4.57 -14.07 12.68
N ARG A 109 5.70 -13.52 12.30
CA ARG A 109 6.87 -13.37 13.15
C ARG A 109 7.52 -12.02 12.90
N ARG A 110 7.11 -11.01 13.64
CA ARG A 110 7.96 -9.83 13.83
C ARG A 110 9.11 -10.25 14.74
N VAL A 111 10.15 -10.75 14.15
CA VAL A 111 11.44 -10.72 14.81
C VAL A 111 11.93 -9.29 14.59
N TYR A 112 11.56 -8.38 15.47
CA TYR A 112 12.40 -7.23 15.73
C TYR A 112 13.63 -7.83 16.38
N ASP A 113 14.53 -8.30 15.57
CA ASP A 113 15.87 -8.62 16.00
C ASP A 113 16.60 -7.29 16.04
N ASP A 114 16.50 -6.59 17.15
CA ASP A 114 17.29 -5.39 17.44
C ASP A 114 18.77 -5.74 17.60
N THR A 115 19.13 -7.02 17.52
CA THR A 115 20.53 -7.42 17.48
C THR A 115 21.11 -6.93 16.15
N PRO A 116 22.17 -6.09 16.20
CA PRO A 116 22.94 -5.76 15.01
C PRO A 116 23.38 -7.07 14.36
N VAL A 117 22.88 -7.35 13.16
CA VAL A 117 23.38 -8.49 12.40
C VAL A 117 24.80 -8.12 11.96
N ASN A 118 25.75 -8.19 12.88
CA ASN A 118 27.17 -7.97 12.66
C ASN A 118 27.78 -9.18 11.93
N GLY A 119 27.05 -9.73 10.93
CA GLY A 119 27.56 -10.69 9.99
C GLY A 119 28.27 -9.97 8.84
N ARG A 120 29.42 -10.44 8.41
CA ARG A 120 30.03 -10.01 7.15
C ARG A 120 28.98 -10.15 6.02
N GLY A 121 28.64 -9.02 5.39
CA GLY A 121 27.71 -8.99 4.24
C GLY A 121 26.32 -8.43 4.52
N THR A 122 26.03 -7.88 5.71
CA THR A 122 24.77 -7.19 5.99
C THR A 122 24.96 -5.68 5.97
N VAL A 123 23.99 -4.96 5.39
CA VAL A 123 23.91 -3.50 5.32
C VAL A 123 22.61 -3.06 5.97
N ARG A 124 22.70 -2.15 6.93
CA ARG A 124 21.53 -1.50 7.52
C ARG A 124 21.08 -0.36 6.65
N PHE A 125 19.82 -0.40 6.31
CA PHE A 125 19.19 0.60 5.47
C PHE A 125 18.05 1.27 6.22
N MET A 126 18.04 2.61 6.25
CA MET A 126 16.96 3.42 6.79
C MET A 126 16.34 4.26 5.69
N THR A 127 15.02 4.34 5.68
CA THR A 127 14.27 5.31 4.87
C THR A 127 13.30 6.06 5.76
N TYR A 128 13.28 7.39 5.66
CA TYR A 128 12.50 8.22 6.56
C TYR A 128 12.08 9.54 5.89
N ASN A 129 10.78 9.81 5.87
CA ASN A 129 10.26 11.12 5.50
C ASN A 129 10.41 12.06 6.70
N VAL A 130 11.32 13.04 6.60
CA VAL A 130 11.66 13.96 7.69
C VAL A 130 10.76 15.19 7.76
N ARG A 131 9.81 15.34 6.82
CA ARG A 131 8.79 16.39 6.81
C ARG A 131 9.38 17.80 6.99
N ASN A 132 10.40 18.11 6.20
CA ASN A 132 11.17 19.36 6.28
C ASN A 132 11.73 19.67 7.68
N PHE A 133 11.90 18.66 8.53
CA PHE A 133 12.29 18.78 9.94
C PHE A 133 11.31 19.59 10.81
N TYR A 134 10.03 19.59 10.46
CA TYR A 134 8.99 20.19 11.29
C TYR A 134 8.10 19.12 11.93
N SER A 135 7.91 19.22 13.24
CA SER A 135 6.90 18.48 14.00
C SER A 135 5.49 19.04 13.74
N ASP A 136 4.45 18.32 14.16
CA ASP A 136 3.05 18.73 13.96
C ASP A 136 2.70 20.08 14.65
N ASP A 137 3.42 20.43 15.71
CA ASP A 137 3.28 21.70 16.43
C ASP A 137 4.19 22.82 15.87
N GLY A 138 4.85 22.59 14.73
CA GLY A 138 5.66 23.57 14.02
C GLY A 138 7.07 23.78 14.61
N ARG A 139 7.49 22.97 15.59
CA ARG A 139 8.86 23.04 16.14
C ARG A 139 9.84 22.27 15.24
N SER A 140 11.12 22.65 15.33
CA SER A 140 12.19 21.88 14.67
C SER A 140 12.32 20.50 15.31
N SER A 141 12.38 19.47 14.48
CA SER A 141 12.61 18.07 14.88
C SER A 141 13.99 17.55 14.46
N VAL A 142 14.92 18.43 14.10
CA VAL A 142 16.26 18.06 13.62
C VAL A 142 16.97 17.20 14.65
N ALA A 143 17.06 17.67 15.91
CA ALA A 143 17.81 16.98 16.95
C ALA A 143 17.25 15.59 17.28
N GLU A 144 15.92 15.47 17.34
CA GLU A 144 15.25 14.20 17.61
C GLU A 144 15.46 13.19 16.49
N ILE A 145 15.32 13.63 15.24
CA ILE A 145 15.48 12.76 14.06
C ILE A 145 16.93 12.31 13.93
N LEU A 146 17.91 13.24 14.03
CA LEU A 146 19.31 12.89 13.88
C LEU A 146 19.81 12.00 15.02
N ARG A 147 19.34 12.21 16.27
CA ARG A 147 19.62 11.31 17.39
C ARG A 147 19.05 9.91 17.15
N MET A 148 17.83 9.78 16.63
CA MET A 148 17.25 8.49 16.27
C MET A 148 18.09 7.79 15.19
N VAL A 149 18.61 8.52 14.20
CA VAL A 149 19.53 7.96 13.20
C VAL A 149 20.83 7.49 13.84
N GLU A 150 21.40 8.26 14.76
CA GLU A 150 22.60 7.89 15.50
C GLU A 150 22.38 6.64 16.37
N GLU A 151 21.28 6.57 17.11
CA GLU A 151 20.93 5.42 17.96
C GLU A 151 20.71 4.13 17.16
N THR A 152 20.13 4.24 15.95
CA THR A 152 19.89 3.08 15.07
C THR A 152 21.08 2.73 14.21
N ASP A 153 22.03 3.63 14.04
CA ASP A 153 23.33 3.49 13.34
C ASP A 153 23.20 2.78 11.96
N PRO A 154 22.33 3.23 11.04
CA PRO A 154 22.25 2.63 9.73
C PRO A 154 23.49 2.93 8.88
N ASP A 155 23.74 2.09 7.87
CA ASP A 155 24.86 2.29 6.94
C ASP A 155 24.48 3.22 5.79
N ILE A 156 23.17 3.24 5.44
CA ILE A 156 22.59 4.06 4.39
C ILE A 156 21.28 4.66 4.90
N VAL A 157 21.12 5.99 4.71
CA VAL A 157 19.91 6.72 5.08
C VAL A 157 19.34 7.41 3.86
N CYS A 158 18.10 7.09 3.51
CA CYS A 158 17.31 7.78 2.50
C CYS A 158 16.30 8.69 3.18
N MET A 159 16.44 9.99 3.02
CA MET A 159 15.50 10.97 3.57
C MET A 159 14.61 11.53 2.46
N GLN A 160 13.33 11.67 2.74
CA GLN A 160 12.34 12.36 1.91
C GLN A 160 11.89 13.62 2.64
N GLU A 161 11.43 14.62 1.89
CA GLU A 161 11.13 15.97 2.39
C GLU A 161 12.29 16.55 3.21
N PHE A 162 13.51 16.35 2.72
CA PHE A 162 14.71 16.81 3.37
C PHE A 162 15.00 18.25 3.00
N ASN A 163 14.95 19.15 3.97
CA ASN A 163 15.33 20.56 3.79
C ASN A 163 16.58 20.85 4.66
N PRO A 164 17.75 21.05 4.06
CA PRO A 164 18.98 21.28 4.80
C PRO A 164 18.99 22.59 5.59
N ALA A 165 18.23 23.61 5.16
CA ALA A 165 18.31 24.95 5.74
C ALA A 165 18.07 25.00 7.27
N LEU A 166 17.25 24.10 7.81
CA LEU A 166 17.02 24.00 9.25
C LEU A 166 18.08 23.17 9.99
N ALA A 167 18.73 22.26 9.26
CA ALA A 167 19.69 21.33 9.85
C ALA A 167 21.13 21.89 9.83
N GLU A 168 21.50 22.60 8.76
CA GLU A 168 22.89 23.05 8.49
C GLU A 168 23.52 23.86 9.62
N GLU A 169 22.74 24.61 10.39
CA GLU A 169 23.21 25.42 11.51
C GLU A 169 23.39 24.63 12.80
N THR A 170 22.91 23.38 12.86
CA THR A 170 22.88 22.57 14.09
C THR A 170 24.20 21.79 14.28
N ALA A 171 24.59 21.59 15.53
CA ALA A 171 25.76 20.77 15.86
C ALA A 171 25.50 19.29 15.53
N GLU A 172 24.27 18.83 15.73
CA GLU A 172 23.82 17.47 15.45
C GLU A 172 23.99 17.12 13.97
N TYR A 173 23.67 18.06 13.07
CA TYR A 173 23.85 17.82 11.64
C TYR A 173 25.30 17.74 11.21
N ARG A 174 26.19 18.52 11.84
CA ARG A 174 27.63 18.42 11.59
C ARG A 174 28.15 17.05 11.99
N THR A 175 27.81 16.58 13.18
CA THR A 175 28.18 15.23 13.65
C THR A 175 27.60 14.15 12.74
N PHE A 176 26.36 14.32 12.30
CA PHE A 176 25.73 13.41 11.35
C PHE A 176 26.53 13.32 10.03
N LEU A 177 26.97 14.45 9.46
CA LEU A 177 27.78 14.45 8.23
C LEU A 177 29.17 13.81 8.42
N GLU A 178 29.77 13.88 9.60
CA GLU A 178 31.00 13.15 9.91
C GLU A 178 30.79 11.63 9.86
N ASN A 179 29.65 11.14 10.35
CA ASN A 179 29.28 9.73 10.34
C ASN A 179 28.85 9.25 8.93
N TYR A 180 28.33 10.16 8.08
CA TYR A 180 27.88 9.87 6.72
C TYR A 180 28.63 10.75 5.71
N PRO A 181 29.91 10.44 5.41
CA PRO A 181 30.77 11.30 4.60
C PRO A 181 30.39 11.36 3.11
N TYR A 182 29.46 10.50 2.66
CA TYR A 182 28.98 10.48 1.29
C TYR A 182 27.50 10.80 1.26
N SER A 183 27.15 11.89 0.59
CA SER A 183 25.77 12.30 0.41
C SER A 183 25.48 12.68 -1.05
N VAL A 184 24.24 12.49 -1.46
CA VAL A 184 23.73 12.92 -2.76
C VAL A 184 22.30 13.43 -2.62
N GLY A 185 21.94 14.42 -3.44
CA GLY A 185 20.67 15.12 -3.30
C GLY A 185 20.70 16.13 -2.15
N GLY A 186 19.56 16.67 -1.78
CA GLY A 186 19.42 17.65 -0.70
C GLY A 186 20.16 18.97 -0.93
N ALA A 187 20.70 19.18 -2.13
CA ALA A 187 21.51 20.35 -2.40
C ALA A 187 20.66 21.61 -2.44
N ALA A 188 21.13 22.62 -1.74
CA ALA A 188 20.56 23.97 -1.69
C ALA A 188 20.61 24.72 -3.02
N GLU A 189 21.14 24.14 -4.07
CA GLU A 189 21.33 24.80 -5.37
C GLU A 189 20.03 25.14 -6.09
N ASP A 190 18.94 24.44 -5.80
CA ASP A 190 17.58 24.81 -6.22
C ASP A 190 16.55 24.47 -5.12
N PRO A 191 16.07 25.47 -4.37
CA PRO A 191 15.05 25.26 -3.34
C PRO A 191 13.75 24.60 -3.86
N ARG A 192 13.53 24.67 -5.18
CA ARG A 192 12.40 24.02 -5.83
C ARG A 192 12.65 22.54 -6.11
N THR A 193 13.89 22.09 -5.97
CA THR A 193 14.28 20.69 -6.23
C THR A 193 14.16 19.79 -5.01
N ALA A 194 13.40 20.24 -4.00
CA ALA A 194 13.13 19.48 -2.80
C ALA A 194 13.34 17.97 -2.97
N PRO A 195 13.41 17.40 -2.07
CA PRO A 195 13.88 17.12 -0.76
C PRO A 195 14.24 15.64 -0.68
N LEU A 196 15.01 15.13 -1.60
CA LEU A 196 15.51 13.77 -1.55
C LEU A 196 17.00 13.81 -1.26
N ALA A 197 17.41 13.13 -0.19
CA ALA A 197 18.82 12.93 0.12
C ALA A 197 19.12 11.47 0.38
N ILE A 198 20.28 11.00 -0.06
CA ILE A 198 20.85 9.71 0.31
C ILE A 198 22.16 9.99 1.03
N PHE A 199 22.27 9.57 2.26
CA PHE A 199 23.47 9.63 3.07
C PHE A 199 24.03 8.23 3.24
N SER A 200 25.36 8.07 3.19
CA SER A 200 25.98 6.75 3.22
C SER A 200 27.36 6.78 3.91
N LYS A 201 27.65 5.70 4.64
CA LYS A 201 29.00 5.39 5.10
C LYS A 201 29.89 4.84 3.96
N PHE A 202 29.24 4.37 2.87
CA PHE A 202 29.90 3.79 1.70
C PHE A 202 30.14 4.85 0.63
N ARG A 203 31.24 4.71 -0.08
CA ARG A 203 31.61 5.64 -1.17
C ARG A 203 30.60 5.64 -2.29
N THR A 204 30.09 6.82 -2.64
CA THR A 204 29.29 7.03 -3.85
C THR A 204 30.20 7.03 -5.08
N ILE A 205 29.88 6.20 -6.08
CA ILE A 205 30.59 6.10 -7.35
C ILE A 205 30.00 7.09 -8.35
N ARG A 206 28.66 7.10 -8.44
CA ARG A 206 27.87 7.98 -9.30
C ARG A 206 26.44 8.07 -8.77
N TRP A 207 25.75 9.10 -9.18
CA TRP A 207 24.35 9.33 -8.81
C TRP A 207 23.60 10.08 -9.92
N GLY A 208 22.28 10.18 -9.82
CA GLY A 208 21.45 10.93 -10.75
C GLY A 208 19.98 10.90 -10.38
N MET A 209 19.17 11.59 -11.18
CA MET A 209 17.71 11.50 -11.15
C MET A 209 17.26 10.28 -11.93
N ALA A 210 16.17 9.65 -11.51
CA ALA A 210 15.64 8.47 -12.20
C ALA A 210 15.03 8.84 -13.57
N HIS A 211 14.48 10.05 -13.69
CA HIS A 211 13.82 10.56 -14.90
C HIS A 211 14.34 11.96 -15.27
N PRO A 212 15.62 12.08 -15.70
CA PRO A 212 16.21 13.37 -16.02
C PRO A 212 15.55 14.06 -17.23
N GLU A 213 14.84 13.30 -18.08
CA GLU A 213 14.09 13.81 -19.23
C GLU A 213 12.83 14.58 -18.86
N LEU A 214 12.27 14.33 -17.65
CA LEU A 214 11.11 15.03 -17.15
C LEU A 214 11.57 16.36 -16.53
N GLN A 215 11.28 17.49 -17.18
CA GLN A 215 11.63 18.83 -16.67
C GLN A 215 10.56 19.43 -15.74
N ASN A 216 9.58 18.62 -15.33
CA ASN A 216 8.50 19.01 -14.43
C ASN A 216 8.79 18.59 -12.98
N GLU A 217 7.93 18.97 -12.05
CA GLU A 217 8.04 18.63 -10.64
C GLU A 217 8.14 17.10 -10.39
N ASN A 218 7.54 16.29 -11.26
CA ASN A 218 7.57 14.82 -11.16
C ASN A 218 8.95 14.21 -11.45
N ALA A 219 9.85 14.92 -12.15
CA ALA A 219 11.21 14.46 -12.41
C ALA A 219 12.06 14.32 -11.14
N ARG A 220 11.63 14.98 -10.08
CA ARG A 220 12.38 15.17 -8.83
C ARG A 220 11.99 14.20 -7.73
N GLU A 221 11.05 13.32 -8.04
CA GLU A 221 10.48 12.37 -7.07
C GLU A 221 11.37 11.15 -6.84
N SER A 222 12.45 11.00 -7.61
CA SER A 222 13.34 9.85 -7.50
C SER A 222 14.79 10.18 -7.84
N ILE A 223 15.67 9.89 -6.89
CA ILE A 223 17.13 9.94 -7.09
C ILE A 223 17.71 8.53 -6.87
N TRP A 224 18.86 8.29 -7.47
CA TRP A 224 19.60 7.05 -7.25
C TRP A 224 21.08 7.33 -7.00
N ALA A 225 21.73 6.42 -6.26
CA ALA A 225 23.17 6.41 -6.04
C ALA A 225 23.72 5.01 -6.21
N ASP A 226 24.84 4.87 -6.88
CA ASP A 226 25.65 3.65 -6.92
C ASP A 226 26.70 3.72 -5.82
N LEU A 227 26.60 2.83 -4.85
CA LEU A 227 27.45 2.76 -3.67
C LEU A 227 28.42 1.57 -3.78
N ARG A 228 29.68 1.77 -3.40
CA ARG A 228 30.68 0.70 -3.31
C ARG A 228 30.59 0.04 -1.96
N ILE A 229 30.16 -1.22 -1.91
CA ILE A 229 30.02 -2.01 -0.71
C ILE A 229 30.91 -3.26 -0.84
N GLY A 230 32.09 -3.20 -0.23
CA GLY A 230 33.14 -4.21 -0.47
C GLY A 230 33.57 -4.19 -1.94
N ASP A 231 33.52 -5.34 -2.60
CA ASP A 231 33.85 -5.49 -4.02
C ASP A 231 32.65 -5.23 -4.95
N ASP A 232 31.45 -5.13 -4.38
CA ASP A 232 30.20 -4.95 -5.14
C ASP A 232 29.82 -3.47 -5.30
N THR A 233 28.97 -3.22 -6.30
CA THR A 233 28.31 -1.94 -6.51
C THR A 233 26.81 -2.14 -6.36
N VAL A 234 26.22 -1.46 -5.39
CA VAL A 234 24.78 -1.51 -5.09
C VAL A 234 24.13 -0.21 -5.49
N ARG A 235 23.07 -0.28 -6.31
CA ARG A 235 22.25 0.88 -6.64
C ARG A 235 21.12 1.04 -5.62
N VAL A 236 21.09 2.21 -4.99
CA VAL A 236 20.07 2.64 -4.06
C VAL A 236 19.18 3.67 -4.74
N PHE A 237 17.86 3.50 -4.66
CA PHE A 237 16.88 4.48 -5.09
C PHE A 237 16.20 5.08 -3.86
N ASN A 238 16.09 6.40 -3.85
CA ASN A 238 15.26 7.14 -2.92
C ASN A 238 14.11 7.78 -3.69
N ASN A 239 12.88 7.36 -3.37
CA ASN A 239 11.68 7.79 -4.08
C ASN A 239 10.75 8.52 -3.10
N HIS A 240 10.20 9.65 -3.54
CA HIS A 240 9.11 10.35 -2.88
C HIS A 240 7.95 10.46 -3.86
N LEU A 241 6.95 9.61 -3.68
CA LEU A 241 5.78 9.62 -4.56
C LEU A 241 4.96 10.88 -4.32
N HIS A 242 4.43 11.44 -5.39
CA HIS A 242 3.59 12.64 -5.31
C HIS A 242 2.43 12.42 -4.34
N SER A 243 2.23 13.37 -3.45
CA SER A 243 1.08 13.35 -2.55
C SER A 243 -0.21 13.43 -3.37
N THR A 244 -1.18 12.59 -3.04
CA THR A 244 -2.57 12.71 -3.54
C THR A 244 -3.33 13.83 -2.81
N ALA A 245 -2.62 14.76 -2.16
CA ALA A 245 -3.23 15.88 -1.48
C ALA A 245 -4.13 16.65 -2.46
N ILE A 246 -5.38 16.78 -2.08
CA ILE A 246 -6.36 17.62 -2.78
C ILE A 246 -5.82 19.05 -2.70
N ASN A 247 -5.40 19.59 -3.83
CA ASN A 247 -4.88 20.94 -3.90
C ASN A 247 -6.02 21.98 -3.87
N ALA A 248 -5.67 23.26 -3.83
CA ALA A 248 -6.68 24.33 -3.73
C ALA A 248 -7.66 24.32 -4.93
N SER A 249 -7.19 23.96 -6.14
CA SER A 249 -8.04 23.85 -7.34
C SER A 249 -9.00 22.66 -7.28
N ASP A 250 -8.57 21.55 -6.68
CA ASP A 250 -9.42 20.37 -6.46
C ASP A 250 -10.51 20.69 -5.41
N ASN A 251 -10.15 21.41 -4.35
CA ASN A 251 -11.11 21.88 -3.36
C ASN A 251 -12.13 22.87 -3.96
N GLU A 252 -11.70 23.76 -4.85
CA GLU A 252 -12.62 24.64 -5.56
C GLU A 252 -13.57 23.84 -6.48
N PHE A 253 -13.04 22.86 -7.21
CA PHE A 253 -13.85 21.95 -8.03
C PHE A 253 -14.87 21.17 -7.19
N ILE A 254 -14.44 20.57 -6.08
CA ILE A 254 -15.32 19.82 -5.15
C ILE A 254 -16.39 20.73 -4.58
N THR A 255 -16.01 21.93 -4.13
CA THR A 255 -16.95 22.91 -3.54
C THR A 255 -17.96 23.39 -4.57
N LYS A 256 -17.52 23.69 -5.79
CA LYS A 256 -18.39 24.16 -6.88
C LYS A 256 -19.40 23.10 -7.33
N HIS A 257 -19.05 21.81 -7.26
CA HIS A 257 -19.93 20.72 -7.67
C HIS A 257 -20.75 20.12 -6.54
N ARG A 258 -20.46 20.47 -5.28
CA ARG A 258 -21.24 20.05 -4.11
C ARG A 258 -22.63 20.68 -4.03
N TYR A 259 -22.84 21.80 -4.70
CA TYR A 259 -24.10 22.56 -4.72
C TYR A 259 -24.98 22.31 -5.96
N ILE A 260 -24.68 21.26 -6.76
CA ILE A 260 -25.48 20.92 -7.97
C ILE A 260 -26.53 19.83 -7.66
N SER A 261 -26.71 19.46 -6.41
CA SER A 261 -27.67 18.41 -5.97
C SER A 261 -28.79 18.96 -5.07
N ASP A 262 -29.28 20.16 -5.32
CA ASP A 262 -30.56 20.67 -4.78
C ASP A 262 -31.53 20.96 -5.91
#